data_543c9fe674299284525c5e7b231b516a
#
_entry.id   543c9fe674299284525c5e7b231b516a
#
_cell.length_a   1.000
_cell.length_b   1.000
_cell.length_c   1.000
_cell.angle_alpha   90.00
_cell.angle_beta   90.00
_cell.angle_gamma   90.00
#
_symmetry.space_group_name_H-M   'P 1'
#
loop_
_entity.id
_entity.type
_entity.pdbx_description
1 polymer ?
#
loop_
_entity_poly.entity_id
_entity_poly.type
_entity_poly.pdbx_seq_one_letter_code
_entity_poly.pdbx_strand_id
1 'polypeptide(L)'
;QGDWGKAWEYYGCSGYALWPVLEVLQHEKSTEGGLAKNRAIACILSGQNSDGSWFYKDPLFEKQPSAALQTALMLSALQHAGETNTEAVLKGINFLVNSQQKQGNWNGGYFPVPEKRYTKEEYVFATALAIDVMQTYLLNSN
;
A
#
# COMPACT_ATOMS: atom_id res chain seq x y z
N GLN A 1 -9.08 -12.64 -10.78
CA GLN A 1 -8.95 -11.30 -10.20
C GLN A 1 -8.48 -11.48 -8.76
N GLY A 2 -7.53 -10.71 -8.31
CA GLY A 2 -6.91 -10.80 -6.97
C GLY A 2 -7.16 -9.56 -6.12
N ASP A 3 -8.15 -8.75 -6.49
CA ASP A 3 -8.46 -7.54 -5.78
C ASP A 3 -9.91 -7.55 -5.25
N TRP A 4 -10.15 -6.81 -4.19
CA TRP A 4 -11.46 -6.56 -3.59
C TRP A 4 -11.92 -5.12 -3.85
N GLY A 5 -11.41 -4.49 -4.93
CA GLY A 5 -11.38 -3.07 -5.19
C GLY A 5 -12.72 -2.33 -5.14
N LYS A 6 -13.75 -2.85 -5.78
CA LYS A 6 -15.02 -2.08 -5.91
C LYS A 6 -15.72 -1.78 -4.61
N ALA A 7 -15.55 -2.62 -3.57
CA ALA A 7 -16.14 -2.35 -2.26
C ALA A 7 -15.43 -1.19 -1.52
N TRP A 8 -14.26 -0.76 -2.02
CA TRP A 8 -13.37 0.19 -1.35
C TRP A 8 -13.11 1.47 -2.18
N GLU A 9 -13.89 1.71 -3.19
CA GLU A 9 -13.89 2.98 -3.95
C GLU A 9 -13.98 4.21 -3.04
N TYR A 10 -14.52 3.99 -1.85
CA TYR A 10 -14.69 5.01 -0.82
C TYR A 10 -13.37 5.59 -0.31
N TYR A 11 -12.28 4.83 -0.31
CA TYR A 11 -10.98 5.23 0.19
C TYR A 11 -9.97 5.55 -0.92
N GLY A 12 -10.37 5.48 -2.17
CA GLY A 12 -9.57 5.95 -3.30
C GLY A 12 -8.36 5.09 -3.64
N CYS A 13 -8.16 3.94 -2.98
CA CYS A 13 -7.16 2.97 -3.41
C CYS A 13 -7.43 1.57 -2.87
N SER A 14 -7.06 0.55 -3.64
CA SER A 14 -7.22 -0.86 -3.27
C SER A 14 -6.29 -1.31 -2.12
N GLY A 15 -5.24 -0.55 -1.81
CA GLY A 15 -4.31 -0.85 -0.73
C GLY A 15 -4.98 -0.97 0.64
N TYR A 16 -6.01 -0.18 0.89
CA TYR A 16 -6.79 -0.29 2.13
C TYR A 16 -7.54 -1.60 2.27
N ALA A 17 -7.95 -2.22 1.18
CA ALA A 17 -8.61 -3.52 1.20
C ALA A 17 -7.59 -4.66 1.27
N LEU A 18 -6.53 -4.57 0.50
CA LEU A 18 -5.53 -5.63 0.37
C LEU A 18 -4.71 -5.83 1.64
N TRP A 19 -4.32 -4.76 2.31
CA TRP A 19 -3.55 -4.84 3.55
C TRP A 19 -4.22 -5.73 4.62
N PRO A 20 -5.43 -5.44 5.15
CA PRO A 20 -6.03 -6.26 6.19
C PRO A 20 -6.41 -7.66 5.71
N VAL A 21 -6.75 -7.82 4.44
CA VAL A 21 -7.07 -9.14 3.87
C VAL A 21 -5.83 -10.03 3.84
N LEU A 22 -4.69 -9.53 3.43
CA LEU A 22 -3.45 -10.31 3.39
C LEU A 22 -2.92 -10.61 4.80
N GLU A 23 -3.14 -9.72 5.76
CA GLU A 23 -2.84 -10.00 7.17
C GLU A 23 -3.65 -11.21 7.68
N VAL A 24 -4.91 -11.32 7.34
CA VAL A 24 -5.74 -12.48 7.71
C VAL A 24 -5.30 -13.73 6.93
N LEU A 25 -5.10 -13.62 5.63
CA LEU A 25 -4.77 -14.75 4.76
C LEU A 25 -3.39 -15.37 5.04
N GLN A 26 -2.45 -14.65 5.66
CA GLN A 26 -1.18 -15.25 6.08
C GLN A 26 -1.36 -16.37 7.12
N HIS A 27 -2.42 -16.32 7.93
CA HIS A 27 -2.74 -17.31 8.95
C HIS A 27 -3.68 -18.42 8.45
N GLU A 28 -4.24 -18.25 7.26
CA GLU A 28 -5.16 -19.22 6.65
C GLU A 28 -4.36 -20.39 6.05
N LYS A 29 -4.77 -21.62 6.41
CA LYS A 29 -4.07 -22.85 6.01
C LYS A 29 -4.80 -23.67 4.95
N SER A 30 -6.00 -23.23 4.53
CA SER A 30 -6.74 -23.92 3.48
C SER A 30 -6.11 -23.69 2.10
N THR A 31 -6.37 -24.60 1.17
CA THR A 31 -5.94 -24.46 -0.22
C THR A 31 -6.55 -23.20 -0.85
N GLU A 32 -7.81 -22.95 -0.57
CA GLU A 32 -8.55 -21.77 -1.06
C GLU A 32 -7.94 -20.46 -0.54
N GLY A 33 -7.59 -20.41 0.75
CA GLY A 33 -6.89 -19.26 1.34
C GLY A 33 -5.53 -19.01 0.69
N GLY A 34 -4.76 -20.07 0.47
CA GLY A 34 -3.48 -19.99 -0.24
C GLY A 34 -3.63 -19.46 -1.68
N LEU A 35 -4.64 -19.92 -2.42
CA LEU A 35 -4.92 -19.44 -3.77
C LEU A 35 -5.38 -17.97 -3.76
N ALA A 36 -6.19 -17.56 -2.79
CA ALA A 36 -6.64 -16.18 -2.64
C ALA A 36 -5.45 -15.26 -2.35
N LYS A 37 -4.57 -15.64 -1.43
CA LYS A 37 -3.33 -14.92 -1.10
C LYS A 37 -2.44 -14.74 -2.33
N ASN A 38 -2.17 -15.83 -3.08
CA ASN A 38 -1.31 -15.75 -4.26
C ASN A 38 -1.89 -14.85 -5.36
N ARG A 39 -3.22 -14.84 -5.54
CA ARG A 39 -3.89 -13.93 -6.48
C ARG A 39 -3.78 -12.48 -6.05
N ALA A 40 -3.90 -12.19 -4.75
CA ALA A 40 -3.74 -10.84 -4.22
C ALA A 40 -2.30 -10.33 -4.41
N ILE A 41 -1.30 -11.15 -4.09
CA ILE A 41 0.13 -10.83 -4.34
C ILE A 41 0.35 -10.53 -5.83
N ALA A 42 -0.10 -11.40 -6.72
CA ALA A 42 0.05 -11.19 -8.16
C ALA A 42 -0.63 -9.90 -8.64
N CYS A 43 -1.81 -9.56 -8.08
CA CYS A 43 -2.50 -8.30 -8.36
C CYS A 43 -1.66 -7.09 -7.94
N ILE A 44 -1.11 -7.10 -6.73
CA ILE A 44 -0.23 -6.03 -6.24
C ILE A 44 0.98 -5.88 -7.15
N LEU A 45 1.71 -6.97 -7.40
CA LEU A 45 2.94 -6.95 -8.21
C LEU A 45 2.69 -6.43 -9.62
N SER A 46 1.57 -6.79 -10.24
CA SER A 46 1.21 -6.31 -11.59
C SER A 46 0.87 -4.81 -11.66
N GLY A 47 0.55 -4.20 -10.54
CA GLY A 47 0.19 -2.78 -10.44
C GLY A 47 1.37 -1.85 -10.14
N GLN A 48 2.60 -2.37 -9.98
CA GLN A 48 3.75 -1.53 -9.70
C GLN A 48 4.19 -0.71 -10.92
N ASN A 49 4.36 0.58 -10.75
CA ASN A 49 4.87 1.49 -11.75
C ASN A 49 6.40 1.34 -11.94
N SER A 50 6.92 1.84 -13.05
CA SER A 50 8.36 1.77 -13.39
C SER A 50 9.26 2.52 -12.41
N ASP A 51 8.74 3.52 -11.70
CA ASP A 51 9.44 4.27 -10.65
C ASP A 51 9.44 3.55 -9.29
N GLY A 52 8.81 2.38 -9.19
CA GLY A 52 8.66 1.59 -7.98
C GLY A 52 7.42 1.91 -7.15
N SER A 53 6.67 2.94 -7.49
CA SER A 53 5.44 3.28 -6.78
C SER A 53 4.27 2.35 -7.13
N TRP A 54 3.27 2.36 -6.24
CA TRP A 54 1.93 1.88 -6.53
C TRP A 54 0.97 3.07 -6.46
N PHE A 55 0.92 3.82 -7.52
CA PHE A 55 0.05 4.97 -7.62
C PHE A 55 -0.96 4.79 -8.75
N TYR A 56 -2.23 4.77 -8.38
CA TYR A 56 -3.35 4.83 -9.30
C TYR A 56 -4.12 6.12 -9.04
N LYS A 57 -4.25 6.93 -10.08
CA LYS A 57 -5.10 8.13 -10.03
C LYS A 57 -6.52 7.76 -10.43
N ASP A 58 -7.43 7.74 -9.45
CA ASP A 58 -8.84 7.53 -9.72
C ASP A 58 -9.45 8.81 -10.33
N PRO A 59 -9.97 8.74 -11.57
CA PRO A 59 -10.54 9.90 -12.24
C PRO A 59 -11.81 10.45 -11.56
N LEU A 60 -12.44 9.67 -10.68
CA LEU A 60 -13.64 10.09 -9.95
C LEU A 60 -13.33 10.98 -8.75
N PHE A 61 -12.06 11.02 -8.31
CA PHE A 61 -11.64 11.78 -7.15
C PHE A 61 -10.65 12.87 -7.54
N GLU A 62 -11.01 14.12 -7.34
CA GLU A 62 -10.08 15.25 -7.50
C GLU A 62 -8.96 15.21 -6.46
N LYS A 63 -9.31 14.81 -5.23
CA LYS A 63 -8.40 14.68 -4.09
C LYS A 63 -8.34 13.23 -3.64
N GLN A 64 -7.15 12.67 -3.54
CA GLN A 64 -6.95 11.26 -3.27
C GLN A 64 -5.66 11.00 -2.49
N PRO A 65 -5.46 9.77 -1.96
CA PRO A 65 -4.21 9.39 -1.34
C PRO A 65 -3.00 9.58 -2.26
N SER A 66 -1.89 10.01 -1.68
CA SER A 66 -0.65 10.23 -2.42
C SER A 66 -0.02 8.94 -2.92
N ALA A 67 0.94 9.06 -3.85
CA ALA A 67 1.75 7.93 -4.28
C ALA A 67 2.54 7.31 -3.11
N ALA A 68 3.05 8.11 -2.18
CA ALA A 68 3.78 7.62 -1.02
C ALA A 68 2.89 6.77 -0.12
N LEU A 69 1.68 7.23 0.20
CA LEU A 69 0.76 6.46 1.03
C LEU A 69 0.28 5.19 0.33
N GLN A 70 -0.09 5.26 -0.95
CA GLN A 70 -0.50 4.07 -1.71
C GLN A 70 0.63 3.04 -1.79
N THR A 71 1.87 3.49 -2.01
CA THR A 71 3.05 2.61 -2.02
C THR A 71 3.30 1.97 -0.66
N ALA A 72 3.23 2.73 0.43
CA ALA A 72 3.39 2.18 1.77
C ALA A 72 2.32 1.14 2.13
N LEU A 73 1.05 1.35 1.72
CA LEU A 73 -0.02 0.37 1.90
C LEU A 73 0.24 -0.94 1.13
N MET A 74 0.72 -0.85 -0.12
CA MET A 74 1.04 -2.03 -0.91
C MET A 74 2.25 -2.78 -0.38
N LEU A 75 3.28 -2.06 0.08
CA LEU A 75 4.43 -2.68 0.75
C LEU A 75 4.03 -3.39 2.04
N SER A 76 3.21 -2.75 2.87
CA SER A 76 2.69 -3.39 4.08
C SER A 76 1.89 -4.65 3.75
N ALA A 77 1.03 -4.59 2.74
CA ALA A 77 0.26 -5.76 2.28
C ALA A 77 1.17 -6.91 1.81
N LEU A 78 2.22 -6.62 1.04
CA LEU A 78 3.21 -7.62 0.60
C LEU A 78 3.97 -8.22 1.79
N GLN A 79 4.41 -7.40 2.74
CA GLN A 79 5.13 -7.85 3.93
C GLN A 79 4.26 -8.75 4.81
N HIS A 80 2.98 -8.42 5.01
CA HIS A 80 2.01 -9.30 5.70
C HIS A 80 1.76 -10.61 4.94
N ALA A 81 1.92 -10.61 3.62
CA ALA A 81 1.87 -11.83 2.83
C ALA A 81 3.17 -12.67 2.88
N GLY A 82 4.22 -12.17 3.54
CA GLY A 82 5.52 -12.82 3.61
C GLY A 82 6.49 -12.43 2.49
N GLU A 83 6.11 -11.52 1.62
CA GLU A 83 6.94 -11.00 0.53
C GLU A 83 7.79 -9.83 1.06
N THR A 84 8.88 -10.12 1.76
CA THR A 84 9.65 -9.09 2.47
C THR A 84 10.92 -8.64 1.74
N ASN A 85 11.43 -9.44 0.80
CA ASN A 85 12.76 -9.20 0.20
C ASN A 85 12.77 -9.44 -1.33
N THR A 86 11.68 -9.10 -2.00
CA THR A 86 11.59 -9.21 -3.47
C THR A 86 12.09 -7.94 -4.15
N GLU A 87 12.41 -8.03 -5.45
CA GLU A 87 12.77 -6.86 -6.26
C GLU A 87 11.69 -5.77 -6.24
N ALA A 88 10.43 -6.17 -6.26
CA ALA A 88 9.31 -5.24 -6.19
C ALA A 88 9.27 -4.49 -4.85
N VAL A 89 9.51 -5.18 -3.74
CA VAL A 89 9.60 -4.55 -2.42
C VAL A 89 10.76 -3.56 -2.38
N LEU A 90 11.94 -3.94 -2.85
CA LEU A 90 13.10 -3.06 -2.91
C LEU A 90 12.83 -1.79 -3.73
N LYS A 91 12.19 -1.92 -4.90
CA LYS A 91 11.80 -0.76 -5.72
C LYS A 91 10.84 0.17 -4.98
N GLY A 92 9.85 -0.38 -4.30
CA GLY A 92 8.91 0.39 -3.50
C GLY A 92 9.56 1.11 -2.31
N ILE A 93 10.47 0.45 -1.61
CA ILE A 93 11.27 1.06 -0.54
C ILE A 93 12.11 2.22 -1.08
N ASN A 94 12.80 2.03 -2.20
CA ASN A 94 13.57 3.09 -2.85
C ASN A 94 12.69 4.28 -3.27
N PHE A 95 11.48 4.02 -3.76
CA PHE A 95 10.52 5.08 -4.05
C PHE A 95 10.17 5.87 -2.77
N LEU A 96 9.88 5.21 -1.66
CA LEU A 96 9.59 5.89 -0.39
C LEU A 96 10.78 6.74 0.08
N VAL A 97 11.99 6.19 0.06
CA VAL A 97 13.21 6.93 0.43
C VAL A 97 13.35 8.21 -0.41
N ASN A 98 13.17 8.11 -1.73
CA ASN A 98 13.30 9.24 -2.65
C ASN A 98 12.15 10.25 -2.55
N SER A 99 10.99 9.84 -2.05
CA SER A 99 9.81 10.69 -1.88
C SER A 99 9.70 11.36 -0.51
N GLN A 100 10.65 11.11 0.39
CA GLN A 100 10.68 11.74 1.71
C GLN A 100 10.83 13.27 1.58
N GLN A 101 10.01 14.00 2.31
CA GLN A 101 10.09 15.45 2.34
C GLN A 101 11.27 15.94 3.19
N LYS A 102 11.69 17.20 2.97
CA LYS A 102 12.81 17.81 3.71
C LYS A 102 12.61 17.81 5.24
N GLN A 103 11.37 17.80 5.69
CA GLN A 103 10.99 17.73 7.10
C GLN A 103 11.07 16.29 7.68
N GLY A 104 11.40 15.30 6.85
CA GLY A 104 11.51 13.90 7.27
C GLY A 104 10.20 13.12 7.25
N ASN A 105 9.12 13.72 6.81
CA ASN A 105 7.80 13.10 6.72
C ASN A 105 7.43 12.71 5.28
N TRP A 106 6.28 12.04 5.13
CA TRP A 106 5.64 11.75 3.84
C TRP A 106 4.26 12.38 3.81
N ASN A 107 3.95 13.06 2.69
CA ASN A 107 2.60 13.54 2.43
C ASN A 107 1.71 12.34 2.10
N GLY A 108 0.62 12.16 2.83
CA GLY A 108 -0.37 11.09 2.60
C GLY A 108 -1.42 11.46 1.55
N GLY A 109 -1.46 12.70 1.13
CA GLY A 109 -2.53 13.20 0.28
C GLY A 109 -3.84 13.37 1.05
N TYR A 110 -4.95 13.12 0.40
CA TYR A 110 -6.27 13.34 0.97
C TYR A 110 -7.00 12.03 1.21
N PHE A 111 -7.53 11.87 2.42
CA PHE A 111 -8.48 10.82 2.73
C PHE A 111 -9.89 11.26 2.32
N PRO A 112 -10.59 10.54 1.46
CA PRO A 112 -12.00 10.76 1.24
C PRO A 112 -12.77 10.37 2.51
N VAL A 113 -13.51 11.31 3.08
CA VAL A 113 -14.47 11.04 4.16
C VAL A 113 -15.88 11.07 3.62
N PRO A 114 -16.80 10.27 4.21
CA PRO A 114 -18.17 10.06 3.71
C PRO A 114 -18.96 11.33 3.41
N GLU A 115 -18.71 12.41 4.09
CA GLU A 115 -19.50 13.63 4.00
C GLU A 115 -18.92 14.70 3.05
N LYS A 116 -18.08 14.33 2.08
CA LYS A 116 -17.37 15.27 1.18
C LYS A 116 -16.51 16.31 1.91
N ARG A 117 -16.25 16.12 3.18
CA ARG A 117 -15.33 16.95 3.94
C ARG A 117 -13.93 16.42 3.71
N TYR A 118 -13.27 16.88 2.67
CA TYR A 118 -11.84 16.68 2.51
C TYR A 118 -11.15 17.37 3.69
N THR A 119 -10.74 16.58 4.64
CA THR A 119 -9.88 17.04 5.72
C THR A 119 -8.52 17.40 5.16
N LYS A 120 -7.71 18.05 5.98
CA LYS A 120 -6.34 18.44 5.68
C LYS A 120 -5.53 17.31 5.06
N GLU A 121 -4.50 17.67 4.31
CA GLU A 121 -3.46 16.72 3.89
C GLU A 121 -3.02 15.87 5.08
N GLU A 122 -2.96 14.58 4.85
CA GLU A 122 -2.62 13.61 5.89
C GLU A 122 -1.10 13.35 5.86
N TYR A 123 -0.43 13.51 6.99
CA TYR A 123 1.01 13.27 7.12
C TYR A 123 1.36 12.22 8.16
N VAL A 124 0.57 12.11 9.22
CA VAL A 124 0.90 11.28 10.39
C VAL A 124 0.83 9.80 10.02
N PHE A 125 -0.28 9.38 9.46
CA PHE A 125 -0.48 7.98 9.08
C PHE A 125 0.49 7.56 7.96
N ALA A 126 0.64 8.39 6.92
CA ALA A 126 1.57 8.11 5.83
C ALA A 126 3.01 7.98 6.32
N THR A 127 3.43 8.87 7.23
CA THR A 127 4.78 8.85 7.81
C THR A 127 4.98 7.60 8.68
N ALA A 128 4.03 7.30 9.56
CA ALA A 128 4.11 6.13 10.42
C ALA A 128 4.19 4.83 9.60
N LEU A 129 3.33 4.69 8.59
CA LEU A 129 3.33 3.51 7.73
C LEU A 129 4.59 3.40 6.87
N ALA A 130 5.11 4.51 6.33
CA ALA A 130 6.35 4.51 5.57
C ALA A 130 7.54 4.06 6.44
N ILE A 131 7.62 4.53 7.69
CA ILE A 131 8.65 4.11 8.64
C ILE A 131 8.51 2.62 8.96
N ASP A 132 7.30 2.15 9.25
CA ASP A 132 7.01 0.77 9.59
C ASP A 132 7.45 -0.21 8.48
N VAL A 133 7.07 0.06 7.23
CA VAL A 133 7.45 -0.83 6.12
C VAL A 133 8.95 -0.81 5.82
N MET A 134 9.63 0.33 6.00
CA MET A 134 11.07 0.41 5.85
C MET A 134 11.79 -0.33 6.98
N GLN A 135 11.32 -0.20 8.21
CA GLN A 135 11.88 -0.93 9.37
C GLN A 135 11.70 -2.44 9.19
N THR A 136 10.52 -2.88 8.79
CA THR A 136 10.23 -4.29 8.49
C THR A 136 11.15 -4.82 7.38
N TYR A 137 11.39 -4.05 6.33
CA TYR A 137 12.34 -4.41 5.28
C TYR A 137 13.76 -4.59 5.82
N LEU A 138 14.25 -3.64 6.62
CA LEU A 138 15.61 -3.72 7.19
C LEU A 138 15.81 -4.93 8.10
N LEU A 139 14.79 -5.28 8.90
CA LEU A 139 14.84 -6.44 9.79
C LEU A 139 14.88 -7.78 9.04
N ASN A 140 14.30 -7.85 7.84
CA ASN A 140 14.26 -9.06 7.02
C ASN A 140 15.36 -9.12 5.95
N SER A 141 16.18 -8.08 5.82
CA SER A 141 17.28 -8.02 4.83
C SER A 141 18.62 -8.45 5.40
N ASN A 142 18.70 -8.76 6.70
CA ASN A 142 19.85 -9.30 7.41
C ASN A 142 19.64 -10.79 7.64
#